data_81a1fd8adf3e1fecc2b05b2f37f42410
#
_entry.id   81a1fd8adf3e1fecc2b05b2f37f42410
#
_cell.length_a   1.000
_cell.length_b   1.000
_cell.length_c   1.000
_cell.angle_alpha   90.00
_cell.angle_beta   90.00
_cell.angle_gamma   90.00
#
_symmetry.space_group_name_H-M   'P 1'
#
loop_
_entity.id
_entity.type
_entity.pdbx_description
1 polymer ?
#
loop_
_entity_poly.entity_id
_entity_poly.type
_entity_poly.pdbx_seq_one_letter_code
_entity_poly.pdbx_strand_id
1 'polypeptide(L)'
;MNSKIKQLLVLTLIFSFFTTNLLGFSKSASAAPSLDVKAEGAILVDAETGKILYQKNADKLLAPASMSKMMTEYLLLESIDKKKISWDQKTNISEYAHKISQNRTLSNVPLRVDDKYTVKELYQAMAIYSANGATIALAELIAGSEGEFVKRMNAKAKELGMKDYNFVNSTGLNNKDLFGNHNSGSETDENMMSARATAILAYSLLKDHPEVLETASIPRLKFREGTDDEIRMENWNWMLPSLIKGYNGVDGLKTGSTDLAGNCFTGTIKQGDTRLISVVMKTDTRLARFDETKKLFDFGFANFEKEQILPKNYQVKGNKTVSIVKGKEKEVKVATKEPLSMVIKRGEKENYKPKFVLDKKKMTKDGELTAPVKKGEVVGHIKIEYTGSGEDYGYLLNGDTKGKTEVVTTQSVEKANWFVLALRGVGGFFGGLWSGAVDMVKSWF
;
A
#
# COMPACT_ATOMS: atom_id res chain seq x y z
N MET A 1 -37.05 -40.31 -53.96
CA MET A 1 -37.09 -39.80 -52.58
C MET A 1 -38.03 -38.59 -52.56
N ASN A 2 -39.16 -38.75 -51.86
CA ASN A 2 -40.30 -37.81 -51.90
C ASN A 2 -39.86 -36.42 -51.40
N SER A 3 -40.38 -35.35 -52.09
CA SER A 3 -40.12 -33.96 -51.78
C SER A 3 -40.31 -33.59 -50.27
N LYS A 4 -41.30 -34.20 -49.62
CA LYS A 4 -41.57 -34.07 -48.19
C LYS A 4 -40.47 -34.60 -47.29
N ILE A 5 -39.75 -35.67 -47.70
CA ILE A 5 -38.63 -36.27 -46.96
C ILE A 5 -37.40 -35.37 -47.07
N LYS A 6 -37.17 -34.73 -48.21
CA LYS A 6 -36.08 -33.74 -48.37
C LYS A 6 -36.31 -32.48 -47.51
N GLN A 7 -37.55 -31.97 -47.43
CA GLN A 7 -37.90 -30.86 -46.57
C GLN A 7 -37.77 -31.15 -45.08
N LEU A 8 -38.14 -32.38 -44.65
CA LEU A 8 -37.99 -32.82 -43.28
C LEU A 8 -36.51 -32.96 -42.88
N LEU A 9 -35.65 -33.49 -43.77
CA LEU A 9 -34.19 -33.60 -43.55
C LEU A 9 -33.48 -32.23 -43.46
N VAL A 10 -33.93 -31.26 -44.28
CA VAL A 10 -33.38 -29.87 -44.21
C VAL A 10 -33.82 -29.17 -42.95
N LEU A 11 -35.05 -29.35 -42.51
CA LEU A 11 -35.54 -28.77 -41.23
C LEU A 11 -34.84 -29.39 -40.02
N THR A 12 -34.56 -30.72 -40.04
CA THR A 12 -33.82 -31.37 -38.95
C THR A 12 -32.33 -30.93 -38.89
N LEU A 13 -31.71 -30.70 -40.06
CA LEU A 13 -30.34 -30.15 -40.13
C LEU A 13 -30.26 -28.69 -39.67
N ILE A 14 -31.25 -27.87 -39.97
CA ILE A 14 -31.31 -26.46 -39.49
C ILE A 14 -31.55 -26.43 -38.00
N PHE A 15 -32.41 -27.31 -37.48
CA PHE A 15 -32.69 -27.38 -36.02
C PHE A 15 -31.50 -27.89 -35.23
N SER A 16 -30.70 -28.83 -35.76
CA SER A 16 -29.46 -29.29 -35.12
C SER A 16 -28.35 -28.22 -35.17
N PHE A 17 -28.31 -27.35 -36.19
CA PHE A 17 -27.36 -26.22 -36.22
C PHE A 17 -27.74 -25.10 -35.25
N PHE A 18 -29.02 -24.92 -34.95
CA PHE A 18 -29.48 -23.93 -33.96
C PHE A 18 -29.30 -24.42 -32.51
N THR A 19 -29.40 -25.72 -32.25
CA THR A 19 -29.18 -26.26 -30.89
C THR A 19 -27.70 -26.35 -30.47
N THR A 20 -26.76 -26.45 -31.43
CA THR A 20 -25.32 -26.40 -31.12
C THR A 20 -24.80 -25.00 -30.82
N ASN A 21 -25.51 -23.92 -31.22
CA ASN A 21 -25.15 -22.56 -30.85
C ASN A 21 -25.77 -22.08 -29.52
N LEU A 22 -26.70 -22.85 -28.92
CA LEU A 22 -27.29 -22.56 -27.61
C LEU A 22 -26.58 -23.26 -26.44
N LEU A 23 -25.61 -24.12 -26.72
CA LEU A 23 -24.60 -24.53 -25.72
C LEU A 23 -23.63 -23.36 -25.58
N GLY A 24 -24.12 -22.31 -24.98
CA GLY A 24 -23.28 -21.18 -24.56
C GLY A 24 -22.05 -21.74 -23.90
N PHE A 25 -20.89 -21.31 -24.37
CA PHE A 25 -19.64 -21.44 -23.63
C PHE A 25 -19.88 -20.77 -22.26
N SER A 26 -20.40 -21.58 -21.32
CA SER A 26 -20.22 -21.26 -19.91
C SER A 26 -18.72 -21.13 -19.75
N LYS A 27 -18.21 -19.89 -19.76
CA LYS A 27 -16.89 -19.63 -19.18
C LYS A 27 -16.98 -20.24 -17.79
N SER A 28 -16.46 -21.46 -17.63
CA SER A 28 -16.18 -21.99 -16.31
C SER A 28 -15.42 -20.88 -15.61
N ALA A 29 -16.01 -20.25 -14.62
CA ALA A 29 -15.27 -19.43 -13.71
C ALA A 29 -14.26 -20.39 -13.07
N SER A 30 -13.05 -20.45 -13.66
CA SER A 30 -11.93 -21.13 -13.04
C SER A 30 -11.76 -20.43 -11.72
N ALA A 31 -12.08 -21.12 -10.64
CA ALA A 31 -11.71 -20.63 -9.32
C ALA A 31 -10.21 -20.31 -9.41
N ALA A 32 -9.85 -19.06 -9.15
CA ALA A 32 -8.45 -18.66 -9.13
C ALA A 32 -7.72 -19.71 -8.26
N PRO A 33 -6.60 -20.30 -8.72
CA PRO A 33 -5.91 -21.31 -7.95
C PRO A 33 -5.60 -20.73 -6.57
N SER A 34 -6.07 -21.40 -5.52
CA SER A 34 -5.81 -20.98 -4.15
C SER A 34 -4.31 -20.98 -3.94
N LEU A 35 -3.73 -19.80 -3.76
CA LEU A 35 -2.29 -19.68 -3.52
C LEU A 35 -1.98 -20.24 -2.11
N ASP A 36 -1.34 -21.41 -2.07
CA ASP A 36 -0.86 -22.00 -0.81
C ASP A 36 0.49 -21.42 -0.41
N VAL A 37 0.45 -20.44 0.49
CA VAL A 37 1.66 -19.84 1.09
C VAL A 37 1.94 -20.53 2.42
N LYS A 38 3.11 -21.19 2.53
CA LYS A 38 3.57 -21.88 3.74
C LYS A 38 4.26 -20.89 4.70
N ALA A 39 3.46 -19.99 5.24
CA ALA A 39 3.84 -19.03 6.26
C ALA A 39 2.68 -18.86 7.23
N GLU A 40 2.98 -18.45 8.47
CA GLU A 40 1.93 -18.18 9.47
C GLU A 40 1.14 -16.91 9.13
N GLY A 41 1.81 -15.86 8.67
CA GLY A 41 1.23 -14.63 8.18
C GLY A 41 1.85 -14.21 6.86
N ALA A 42 1.05 -13.73 5.90
CA ALA A 42 1.54 -13.21 4.63
C ALA A 42 0.62 -12.15 4.04
N ILE A 43 1.20 -11.23 3.27
CA ILE A 43 0.47 -10.22 2.51
C ILE A 43 1.26 -9.83 1.26
N LEU A 44 0.54 -9.56 0.17
CA LEU A 44 1.06 -8.99 -1.07
C LEU A 44 0.33 -7.70 -1.40
N VAL A 45 1.06 -6.67 -1.75
CA VAL A 45 0.52 -5.31 -1.92
C VAL A 45 1.11 -4.66 -3.15
N ASP A 46 0.30 -3.90 -3.88
CA ASP A 46 0.77 -2.93 -4.86
C ASP A 46 1.41 -1.73 -4.14
N ALA A 47 2.68 -1.48 -4.42
CA ALA A 47 3.45 -0.45 -3.73
C ALA A 47 3.08 0.99 -4.13
N GLU A 48 2.34 1.17 -5.23
CA GLU A 48 1.92 2.51 -5.67
C GLU A 48 0.64 2.95 -4.96
N THR A 49 -0.34 2.04 -4.83
CA THR A 49 -1.67 2.37 -4.32
C THR A 49 -1.95 1.84 -2.92
N GLY A 50 -1.13 0.92 -2.41
CA GLY A 50 -1.41 0.20 -1.19
C GLY A 50 -2.53 -0.84 -1.34
N LYS A 51 -2.97 -1.17 -2.57
CA LYS A 51 -3.97 -2.20 -2.85
C LYS A 51 -3.48 -3.56 -2.41
N ILE A 52 -4.28 -4.27 -1.62
CA ILE A 52 -3.96 -5.62 -1.17
C ILE A 52 -4.36 -6.61 -2.26
N LEU A 53 -3.41 -7.41 -2.72
CA LEU A 53 -3.59 -8.39 -3.79
C LEU A 53 -3.76 -9.81 -3.25
N TYR A 54 -3.18 -10.09 -2.08
CA TYR A 54 -3.30 -11.35 -1.36
C TYR A 54 -3.08 -11.11 0.12
N GLN A 55 -3.75 -11.90 0.98
CA GLN A 55 -3.48 -11.94 2.40
C GLN A 55 -3.80 -13.31 3.02
N LYS A 56 -3.01 -13.67 4.03
CA LYS A 56 -3.20 -14.84 4.89
C LYS A 56 -2.85 -14.46 6.31
N ASN A 57 -3.79 -14.57 7.25
CA ASN A 57 -3.59 -14.19 8.66
C ASN A 57 -2.87 -12.83 8.82
N ALA A 58 -3.20 -11.86 7.94
CA ALA A 58 -2.44 -10.62 7.81
C ALA A 58 -2.46 -9.76 9.07
N ASP A 59 -3.46 -9.91 9.91
CA ASP A 59 -3.67 -9.17 11.16
C ASP A 59 -3.20 -9.93 12.41
N LYS A 60 -2.67 -11.16 12.24
CA LYS A 60 -2.11 -11.92 13.35
C LYS A 60 -0.83 -11.27 13.85
N LEU A 61 -0.76 -11.02 15.16
CA LEU A 61 0.42 -10.46 15.82
C LEU A 61 1.52 -11.53 15.90
N LEU A 62 2.67 -11.27 15.29
CA LEU A 62 3.82 -12.17 15.20
C LEU A 62 5.12 -11.39 15.49
N ALA A 63 6.17 -12.08 15.90
CA ALA A 63 7.49 -11.46 16.02
C ALA A 63 8.11 -11.20 14.63
N PRO A 64 8.47 -9.96 14.29
CA PRO A 64 9.08 -9.61 13.01
C PRO A 64 10.60 -9.83 13.00
N ALA A 65 11.22 -10.04 14.14
CA ALA A 65 12.67 -10.04 14.33
C ALA A 65 13.30 -8.77 13.72
N SER A 66 14.41 -8.92 12.99
CA SER A 66 15.12 -7.80 12.36
C SER A 66 14.35 -7.05 11.25
N MET A 67 13.14 -7.46 10.87
CA MET A 67 12.29 -6.59 10.06
C MET A 67 11.89 -5.30 10.80
N SER A 68 11.95 -5.30 12.14
CA SER A 68 11.82 -4.10 12.99
C SER A 68 12.76 -2.98 12.58
N LYS A 69 13.95 -3.31 12.04
CA LYS A 69 14.94 -2.32 11.60
C LYS A 69 14.45 -1.42 10.47
N MET A 70 13.39 -1.80 9.74
CA MET A 70 12.74 -0.89 8.80
C MET A 70 12.17 0.36 9.49
N MET A 71 11.71 0.26 10.76
CA MET A 71 11.28 1.43 11.53
C MET A 71 12.49 2.26 11.97
N THR A 72 13.61 1.62 12.35
CA THR A 72 14.86 2.34 12.64
C THR A 72 15.37 3.08 11.42
N GLU A 73 15.32 2.44 10.27
CA GLU A 73 15.66 3.01 8.95
C GLU A 73 14.78 4.22 8.61
N TYR A 74 13.46 4.10 8.77
CA TYR A 74 12.52 5.19 8.57
C TYR A 74 12.86 6.42 9.43
N LEU A 75 13.06 6.23 10.73
CA LEU A 75 13.37 7.32 11.65
C LEU A 75 14.76 7.95 11.41
N LEU A 76 15.72 7.15 10.93
CA LEU A 76 17.03 7.64 10.52
C LEU A 76 16.91 8.54 9.29
N LEU A 77 16.27 8.05 8.21
CA LEU A 77 16.10 8.80 6.97
C LEU A 77 15.28 10.08 7.20
N GLU A 78 14.21 9.99 7.98
CA GLU A 78 13.45 11.17 8.41
C GLU A 78 14.32 12.19 9.19
N SER A 79 15.27 11.73 9.99
CA SER A 79 16.17 12.60 10.75
C SER A 79 17.19 13.28 9.83
N ILE A 80 17.62 12.62 8.77
CA ILE A 80 18.49 13.17 7.73
C ILE A 80 17.73 14.21 6.89
N ASP A 81 16.52 13.90 6.43
CA ASP A 81 15.69 14.83 5.68
C ASP A 81 15.38 16.10 6.47
N LYS A 82 15.14 15.96 7.76
CA LYS A 82 14.97 17.09 8.69
C LYS A 82 16.27 17.80 9.06
N LYS A 83 17.42 17.38 8.48
CA LYS A 83 18.76 17.95 8.73
C LYS A 83 19.17 17.94 10.21
N LYS A 84 18.65 17.00 10.99
CA LYS A 84 19.05 16.82 12.40
C LYS A 84 20.38 16.06 12.52
N ILE A 85 20.66 15.18 11.58
CA ILE A 85 21.91 14.44 11.43
C ILE A 85 22.31 14.44 9.93
N SER A 86 23.55 14.08 9.64
CA SER A 86 24.07 13.95 8.27
C SER A 86 24.79 12.62 8.06
N TRP A 87 24.90 12.18 6.82
CA TRP A 87 25.57 10.92 6.47
C TRP A 87 27.02 10.84 6.93
N ASP A 88 27.75 11.95 6.87
CA ASP A 88 29.17 12.05 7.24
C ASP A 88 29.38 12.36 8.72
N GLN A 89 28.30 12.61 9.45
CA GLN A 89 28.37 12.82 10.91
C GLN A 89 28.94 11.57 11.57
N LYS A 90 29.97 11.76 12.41
CA LYS A 90 30.56 10.68 13.20
C LYS A 90 29.93 10.60 14.59
N THR A 91 29.74 9.39 15.07
CA THR A 91 29.28 9.12 16.43
C THR A 91 30.22 8.18 17.17
N ASN A 92 30.25 8.29 18.49
CA ASN A 92 30.90 7.32 19.37
C ASN A 92 30.03 6.07 19.52
N ILE A 93 30.64 4.97 19.96
CA ILE A 93 29.95 3.72 20.24
C ILE A 93 29.85 3.57 21.76
N SER A 94 28.66 3.38 22.28
CA SER A 94 28.43 3.10 23.68
C SER A 94 28.95 1.69 24.07
N GLU A 95 29.27 1.48 25.35
CA GLU A 95 29.60 0.14 25.86
C GLU A 95 28.52 -0.89 25.54
N TYR A 96 27.27 -0.48 25.56
CA TYR A 96 26.14 -1.34 25.21
C TYR A 96 26.16 -1.73 23.72
N ALA A 97 26.25 -0.78 22.81
CA ALA A 97 26.32 -1.04 21.36
C ALA A 97 27.59 -1.86 21.01
N HIS A 98 28.71 -1.54 21.66
CA HIS A 98 29.95 -2.33 21.55
C HIS A 98 29.72 -3.79 21.96
N LYS A 99 29.22 -4.04 23.17
CA LYS A 99 28.99 -5.39 23.71
C LYS A 99 28.10 -6.23 22.82
N ILE A 100 27.01 -5.64 22.30
CA ILE A 100 26.14 -6.30 21.34
C ILE A 100 26.91 -6.59 20.05
N SER A 101 27.71 -5.63 19.53
CA SER A 101 28.45 -5.79 18.29
C SER A 101 29.48 -6.91 18.31
N GLN A 102 30.03 -7.26 19.49
CA GLN A 102 30.99 -8.35 19.67
C GLN A 102 30.35 -9.75 19.73
N ASN A 103 29.01 -9.82 19.85
CA ASN A 103 28.34 -11.11 19.93
C ASN A 103 28.24 -11.76 18.52
N ARG A 104 29.06 -12.79 18.29
CA ARG A 104 29.17 -13.50 17.02
C ARG A 104 28.00 -14.43 16.71
N THR A 105 27.09 -14.66 17.66
CA THR A 105 25.86 -15.44 17.42
C THR A 105 24.77 -14.59 16.77
N LEU A 106 24.94 -13.27 16.80
CA LEU A 106 24.03 -12.29 16.20
C LEU A 106 24.62 -11.73 14.89
N SER A 107 23.77 -11.16 14.04
CA SER A 107 24.25 -10.41 12.88
C SER A 107 24.92 -9.11 13.35
N ASN A 108 26.21 -8.96 13.12
CA ASN A 108 27.00 -7.82 13.57
C ASN A 108 28.21 -7.54 12.67
N VAL A 109 28.63 -6.27 12.66
CA VAL A 109 30.00 -5.86 12.42
C VAL A 109 30.59 -5.45 13.78
N PRO A 110 31.78 -5.92 14.21
CA PRO A 110 32.38 -5.47 15.45
C PRO A 110 32.62 -3.96 15.44
N LEU A 111 32.20 -3.28 16.48
CA LEU A 111 32.40 -1.85 16.70
C LEU A 111 33.30 -1.62 17.90
N ARG A 112 34.12 -0.59 17.86
CA ARG A 112 35.08 -0.24 18.92
C ARG A 112 34.62 1.00 19.66
N VAL A 113 34.80 1.04 20.98
CA VAL A 113 34.46 2.22 21.81
C VAL A 113 35.46 3.36 21.65
N ASP A 114 36.71 3.04 21.29
CA ASP A 114 37.81 4.00 21.10
C ASP A 114 37.84 4.60 19.68
N ASP A 115 36.87 4.27 18.83
CA ASP A 115 36.77 4.76 17.44
C ASP A 115 35.42 5.44 17.19
N LYS A 116 35.33 6.14 16.07
CA LYS A 116 34.14 6.84 15.61
C LYS A 116 33.71 6.34 14.24
N TYR A 117 32.41 6.18 14.08
CA TYR A 117 31.80 5.68 12.85
C TYR A 117 30.86 6.73 12.28
N THR A 118 30.86 6.86 10.94
CA THR A 118 29.89 7.71 10.26
C THR A 118 28.50 7.11 10.31
N VAL A 119 27.48 7.94 10.25
CA VAL A 119 26.08 7.51 10.13
C VAL A 119 25.92 6.59 8.93
N LYS A 120 26.58 6.89 7.80
CA LYS A 120 26.55 6.08 6.59
C LYS A 120 27.12 4.68 6.79
N GLU A 121 28.27 4.54 7.45
CA GLU A 121 28.87 3.23 7.76
C GLU A 121 27.94 2.37 8.63
N LEU A 122 27.37 2.96 9.69
CA LEU A 122 26.46 2.27 10.60
C LEU A 122 25.14 1.90 9.88
N TYR A 123 24.61 2.80 9.05
CA TYR A 123 23.42 2.54 8.25
C TYR A 123 23.62 1.38 7.28
N GLN A 124 24.71 1.38 6.52
CA GLN A 124 25.03 0.30 5.60
C GLN A 124 25.19 -1.05 6.31
N ALA A 125 25.84 -1.07 7.49
CA ALA A 125 25.95 -2.26 8.30
C ALA A 125 24.58 -2.76 8.80
N MET A 126 23.69 -1.87 9.20
CA MET A 126 22.32 -2.19 9.60
C MET A 126 21.48 -2.72 8.45
N ALA A 127 21.46 -2.04 7.31
CA ALA A 127 20.58 -2.35 6.19
C ALA A 127 21.03 -3.62 5.44
N ILE A 128 22.32 -3.74 5.13
CA ILE A 128 22.90 -4.85 4.34
C ILE A 128 23.11 -6.10 5.20
N TYR A 129 23.81 -5.93 6.34
CA TYR A 129 24.26 -7.05 7.18
C TYR A 129 23.42 -7.26 8.43
N SER A 130 22.40 -6.42 8.62
CA SER A 130 21.48 -6.46 9.78
C SER A 130 22.19 -6.29 11.13
N ALA A 131 23.31 -5.53 11.16
CA ALA A 131 24.16 -5.36 12.33
C ALA A 131 23.43 -4.72 13.50
N ASN A 132 23.30 -5.48 14.61
CA ASN A 132 22.53 -5.05 15.78
C ASN A 132 23.22 -3.94 16.56
N GLY A 133 24.55 -4.04 16.79
CA GLY A 133 25.31 -2.97 17.45
C GLY A 133 25.23 -1.64 16.70
N ALA A 134 25.31 -1.67 15.35
CA ALA A 134 25.16 -0.48 14.53
C ALA A 134 23.74 0.12 14.63
N THR A 135 22.72 -0.73 14.72
CA THR A 135 21.33 -0.31 14.91
C THR A 135 21.13 0.45 16.22
N ILE A 136 21.70 -0.08 17.32
CA ILE A 136 21.65 0.55 18.64
C ILE A 136 22.38 1.90 18.62
N ALA A 137 23.60 1.96 18.04
CA ALA A 137 24.36 3.19 17.95
C ALA A 137 23.61 4.30 17.18
N LEU A 138 22.91 3.94 16.10
CA LEU A 138 22.04 4.87 15.37
C LEU A 138 20.84 5.30 16.20
N ALA A 139 20.20 4.41 16.91
CA ALA A 139 19.07 4.72 17.80
C ALA A 139 19.49 5.70 18.91
N GLU A 140 20.63 5.44 19.55
CA GLU A 140 21.20 6.32 20.58
C GLU A 140 21.56 7.70 20.01
N LEU A 141 22.18 7.77 18.83
CA LEU A 141 22.50 9.03 18.17
C LEU A 141 21.24 9.88 17.90
N ILE A 142 20.16 9.25 17.40
CA ILE A 142 18.93 9.94 17.00
C ILE A 142 18.12 10.41 18.21
N ALA A 143 18.11 9.64 19.29
CA ALA A 143 17.19 9.87 20.42
C ALA A 143 17.88 10.11 21.79
N GLY A 144 19.18 9.98 21.86
CA GLY A 144 19.96 10.09 23.10
C GLY A 144 20.04 8.76 23.90
N SER A 145 19.07 7.86 23.68
CA SER A 145 19.07 6.49 24.23
C SER A 145 18.16 5.59 23.40
N GLU A 146 18.38 4.26 23.46
CA GLU A 146 17.50 3.30 22.80
C GLU A 146 16.08 3.34 23.39
N GLY A 147 15.90 3.58 24.69
CA GLY A 147 14.58 3.68 25.32
C GLY A 147 13.76 4.85 24.76
N GLU A 148 14.36 6.03 24.58
CA GLU A 148 13.70 7.17 23.93
C GLU A 148 13.46 6.90 22.43
N PHE A 149 14.34 6.17 21.78
CA PHE A 149 14.15 5.76 20.40
C PHE A 149 12.95 4.82 20.24
N VAL A 150 12.77 3.84 21.11
CA VAL A 150 11.61 2.93 21.13
C VAL A 150 10.29 3.70 21.29
N LYS A 151 10.26 4.74 22.12
CA LYS A 151 9.08 5.61 22.22
C LYS A 151 8.77 6.28 20.88
N ARG A 152 9.81 6.75 20.15
CA ARG A 152 9.66 7.32 18.82
C ARG A 152 9.20 6.29 17.80
N MET A 153 9.70 5.02 17.86
CA MET A 153 9.23 3.94 16.98
C MET A 153 7.72 3.69 17.14
N ASN A 154 7.24 3.58 18.38
CA ASN A 154 5.83 3.37 18.67
C ASN A 154 4.97 4.58 18.27
N ALA A 155 5.44 5.80 18.49
CA ALA A 155 4.76 7.02 18.06
C ALA A 155 4.66 7.10 16.53
N LYS A 156 5.74 6.80 15.81
CA LYS A 156 5.77 6.78 14.35
C LYS A 156 4.86 5.70 13.78
N ALA A 157 4.85 4.50 14.36
CA ALA A 157 3.94 3.44 13.95
C ALA A 157 2.46 3.87 14.03
N LYS A 158 2.09 4.57 15.11
CA LYS A 158 0.75 5.16 15.25
C LYS A 158 0.48 6.22 14.18
N GLU A 159 1.44 7.11 13.91
CA GLU A 159 1.35 8.16 12.88
C GLU A 159 1.14 7.56 11.49
N LEU A 160 1.86 6.47 11.15
CA LEU A 160 1.73 5.73 9.90
C LEU A 160 0.42 4.94 9.78
N GLY A 161 -0.41 4.93 10.83
CA GLY A 161 -1.68 4.19 10.83
C GLY A 161 -1.54 2.69 11.02
N MET A 162 -0.38 2.22 11.51
CA MET A 162 -0.19 0.81 11.86
C MET A 162 -1.14 0.41 12.99
N LYS A 163 -1.60 -0.82 12.94
CA LYS A 163 -2.30 -1.52 14.02
C LYS A 163 -1.53 -2.81 14.32
N ASP A 164 -1.83 -3.45 15.42
CA ASP A 164 -1.23 -4.74 15.78
C ASP A 164 0.31 -4.70 15.73
N TYR A 165 0.89 -3.77 16.50
CA TYR A 165 2.34 -3.62 16.66
C TYR A 165 2.69 -3.31 18.13
N ASN A 166 3.92 -3.64 18.50
CA ASN A 166 4.56 -3.21 19.75
C ASN A 166 6.08 -3.28 19.58
N PHE A 167 6.78 -2.15 19.72
CA PHE A 167 8.23 -2.10 19.70
C PHE A 167 8.76 -2.01 21.13
N VAL A 168 9.71 -2.87 21.47
CA VAL A 168 10.38 -2.91 22.78
C VAL A 168 11.88 -2.63 22.68
N ASN A 169 12.49 -2.77 21.47
CA ASN A 169 13.87 -2.40 21.17
C ASN A 169 14.04 -1.98 19.70
N SER A 170 15.18 -1.39 19.37
CA SER A 170 15.47 -0.88 18.01
C SER A 170 15.81 -1.97 17.00
N THR A 171 16.20 -3.14 17.45
CA THR A 171 16.85 -4.19 16.67
C THR A 171 15.92 -5.31 16.20
N GLY A 172 14.90 -5.62 16.99
CA GLY A 172 14.05 -6.80 16.85
C GLY A 172 14.68 -8.08 17.42
N LEU A 173 15.68 -7.96 18.27
CA LEU A 173 16.18 -9.07 19.09
C LEU A 173 15.18 -9.39 20.21
N ASN A 174 15.31 -10.58 20.81
CA ASN A 174 14.71 -10.85 22.09
C ASN A 174 15.42 -10.01 23.17
N ASN A 175 14.68 -9.43 24.11
CA ASN A 175 15.26 -8.59 25.16
C ASN A 175 16.32 -9.31 26.01
N LYS A 176 16.22 -10.63 26.18
CA LYS A 176 17.26 -11.43 26.88
C LYS A 176 18.65 -11.34 26.24
N ASP A 177 18.68 -11.11 24.89
CA ASP A 177 19.93 -11.00 24.13
C ASP A 177 20.58 -9.61 24.24
N LEU A 178 19.94 -8.67 24.94
CA LEU A 178 20.39 -7.29 25.13
C LEU A 178 21.23 -7.11 26.39
N PHE A 179 21.63 -8.21 27.06
CA PHE A 179 22.48 -8.22 28.24
C PHE A 179 21.99 -7.32 29.39
N GLY A 180 20.69 -7.30 29.61
CA GLY A 180 20.05 -6.48 30.64
C GLY A 180 19.82 -5.01 30.29
N ASN A 181 20.15 -4.59 29.06
CA ASN A 181 19.95 -3.19 28.61
C ASN A 181 18.57 -2.92 27.97
N HIS A 182 17.60 -3.83 28.11
CA HIS A 182 16.26 -3.56 27.61
C HIS A 182 15.56 -2.47 28.43
N ASN A 183 15.07 -1.46 27.75
CA ASN A 183 14.43 -0.29 28.37
C ASN A 183 12.89 -0.32 28.26
N SER A 184 12.33 -1.35 27.63
CA SER A 184 10.89 -1.52 27.41
C SER A 184 10.55 -3.02 27.38
N GLY A 185 9.40 -3.37 27.94
CA GLY A 185 8.97 -4.75 28.04
C GLY A 185 9.70 -5.56 29.11
N SER A 186 9.41 -6.87 29.15
CA SER A 186 10.09 -7.85 30.02
C SER A 186 11.34 -8.40 29.33
N GLU A 187 12.15 -9.16 30.10
CA GLU A 187 13.36 -9.82 29.58
C GLU A 187 13.06 -10.76 28.37
N THR A 188 11.90 -11.38 28.36
CA THR A 188 11.52 -12.34 27.32
C THR A 188 10.75 -11.73 26.15
N ASP A 189 10.50 -10.42 26.18
CA ASP A 189 9.74 -9.77 25.11
C ASP A 189 10.57 -9.56 23.84
N GLU A 190 9.90 -9.62 22.72
CA GLU A 190 10.38 -9.22 21.39
C GLU A 190 9.45 -8.15 20.81
N ASN A 191 9.92 -7.43 19.80
CA ASN A 191 9.02 -6.61 18.99
C ASN A 191 7.93 -7.49 18.37
N MET A 192 6.74 -6.93 18.26
CA MET A 192 5.59 -7.61 17.65
C MET A 192 5.00 -6.76 16.54
N MET A 193 4.66 -7.36 15.41
CA MET A 193 3.92 -6.72 14.30
C MET A 193 3.08 -7.76 13.57
N SER A 194 1.93 -7.36 13.03
CA SER A 194 1.22 -8.17 12.04
C SER A 194 1.86 -8.03 10.65
N ALA A 195 1.57 -8.95 9.74
CA ALA A 195 2.03 -8.83 8.33
C ALA A 195 1.49 -7.55 7.67
N ARG A 196 0.26 -7.15 8.00
CA ARG A 196 -0.33 -5.87 7.54
C ARG A 196 0.42 -4.67 8.11
N ALA A 197 0.70 -4.65 9.40
CA ALA A 197 1.47 -3.56 10.02
C ALA A 197 2.87 -3.45 9.41
N THR A 198 3.54 -4.59 9.16
CA THR A 198 4.83 -4.65 8.49
C THR A 198 4.74 -4.14 7.03
N ALA A 199 3.67 -4.48 6.31
CA ALA A 199 3.45 -3.98 4.95
C ALA A 199 3.15 -2.46 4.93
N ILE A 200 2.43 -1.92 5.92
CA ILE A 200 2.22 -0.47 6.08
C ILE A 200 3.56 0.24 6.28
N LEU A 201 4.42 -0.30 7.14
CA LEU A 201 5.75 0.25 7.37
C LEU A 201 6.60 0.24 6.08
N ALA A 202 6.65 -0.90 5.37
CA ALA A 202 7.39 -1.01 4.11
C ALA A 202 6.84 -0.09 3.02
N TYR A 203 5.51 0.00 2.90
CA TYR A 203 4.84 0.91 1.97
C TYR A 203 5.18 2.38 2.26
N SER A 204 5.11 2.79 3.53
CA SER A 204 5.45 4.15 3.94
C SER A 204 6.93 4.46 3.73
N LEU A 205 7.81 3.51 4.07
CA LEU A 205 9.25 3.65 3.87
C LEU A 205 9.59 3.87 2.38
N LEU A 206 9.05 3.05 1.48
CA LEU A 206 9.28 3.20 0.04
C LEU A 206 8.64 4.45 -0.56
N LYS A 207 7.55 4.93 0.01
CA LYS A 207 6.84 6.13 -0.45
C LYS A 207 7.55 7.41 -0.04
N ASP A 208 7.97 7.48 1.22
CA ASP A 208 8.48 8.70 1.84
C ASP A 208 10.02 8.79 1.69
N HIS A 209 10.70 7.64 1.61
CA HIS A 209 12.16 7.50 1.52
C HIS A 209 12.58 6.46 0.46
N PRO A 210 12.26 6.68 -0.83
CA PRO A 210 12.58 5.72 -1.89
C PRO A 210 14.08 5.43 -2.06
N GLU A 211 14.95 6.32 -1.59
CA GLU A 211 16.41 6.18 -1.55
C GLU A 211 16.88 4.99 -0.69
N VAL A 212 16.03 4.45 0.19
CA VAL A 212 16.32 3.22 0.94
C VAL A 212 16.76 2.07 0.04
N LEU A 213 16.24 2.03 -1.18
CA LEU A 213 16.56 0.99 -2.16
C LEU A 213 18.00 1.10 -2.68
N GLU A 214 18.62 2.26 -2.64
CA GLU A 214 20.03 2.43 -3.03
C GLU A 214 20.96 1.59 -2.17
N THR A 215 20.66 1.45 -0.88
CA THR A 215 21.42 0.60 0.04
C THR A 215 20.87 -0.82 0.13
N ALA A 216 19.55 -0.99 0.21
CA ALA A 216 18.91 -2.29 0.34
C ALA A 216 19.19 -3.24 -0.84
N SER A 217 19.42 -2.68 -2.04
CA SER A 217 19.74 -3.44 -3.26
C SER A 217 21.21 -3.85 -3.38
N ILE A 218 22.10 -3.40 -2.50
CA ILE A 218 23.53 -3.77 -2.56
C ILE A 218 23.70 -5.23 -2.10
N PRO A 219 24.18 -6.13 -2.97
CA PRO A 219 24.31 -7.54 -2.61
C PRO A 219 25.54 -7.82 -1.72
N ARG A 220 26.60 -7.07 -1.91
CA ARG A 220 27.86 -7.21 -1.15
C ARG A 220 28.51 -5.85 -0.99
N LEU A 221 28.99 -5.57 0.20
CA LEU A 221 29.74 -4.35 0.52
C LEU A 221 30.86 -4.68 1.52
N LYS A 222 31.97 -3.95 1.42
CA LYS A 222 33.00 -3.99 2.45
C LYS A 222 32.76 -2.86 3.46
N PHE A 223 32.53 -3.21 4.70
CA PHE A 223 32.51 -2.28 5.81
C PHE A 223 33.93 -1.80 6.07
N ARG A 224 34.17 -0.50 6.18
CA ARG A 224 35.47 0.13 6.44
C ARG A 224 36.60 -0.37 5.53
N GLU A 225 36.34 -0.40 4.21
CA GLU A 225 37.30 -0.87 3.22
C GLU A 225 38.66 -0.17 3.36
N GLY A 226 39.73 -0.96 3.32
CA GLY A 226 41.12 -0.49 3.41
C GLY A 226 41.61 -0.16 4.83
N THR A 227 40.84 -0.51 5.87
CA THR A 227 41.27 -0.40 7.27
C THR A 227 41.45 -1.79 7.92
N ASP A 228 42.04 -1.82 9.11
CA ASP A 228 42.17 -3.06 9.89
C ASP A 228 40.82 -3.65 10.33
N ASP A 229 39.76 -2.84 10.31
CA ASP A 229 38.41 -3.24 10.66
C ASP A 229 37.57 -3.60 9.42
N GLU A 230 38.19 -3.88 8.27
CA GLU A 230 37.49 -4.26 7.06
C GLU A 230 36.73 -5.57 7.22
N ILE A 231 35.40 -5.54 6.95
CA ILE A 231 34.53 -6.71 6.97
C ILE A 231 33.75 -6.81 5.67
N ARG A 232 33.76 -7.98 5.06
CA ARG A 232 32.92 -8.29 3.90
C ARG A 232 31.51 -8.61 4.38
N MET A 233 30.55 -7.77 4.00
CA MET A 233 29.13 -7.95 4.26
C MET A 233 28.45 -8.51 3.02
N GLU A 234 27.76 -9.66 3.14
CA GLU A 234 26.82 -10.15 2.15
C GLU A 234 25.39 -9.88 2.63
N ASN A 235 24.55 -9.36 1.76
CA ASN A 235 23.18 -9.01 2.10
C ASN A 235 22.38 -10.28 2.46
N TRP A 236 21.64 -10.20 3.56
CA TRP A 236 20.73 -11.28 3.97
C TRP A 236 19.50 -11.43 3.06
N ASN A 237 19.22 -10.46 2.20
CA ASN A 237 18.23 -10.59 1.14
C ASN A 237 18.79 -11.42 -0.02
N TRP A 238 18.75 -12.73 0.12
CA TRP A 238 19.26 -13.65 -0.89
C TRP A 238 18.47 -13.65 -2.21
N MET A 239 17.34 -12.92 -2.30
CA MET A 239 16.60 -12.72 -3.55
C MET A 239 17.16 -11.58 -4.42
N LEU A 240 18.16 -10.83 -3.96
CA LEU A 240 18.86 -9.90 -4.85
C LEU A 240 19.45 -10.65 -6.05
N PRO A 241 19.37 -10.11 -7.28
CA PRO A 241 19.61 -10.86 -8.53
C PRO A 241 20.93 -11.66 -8.60
N SER A 242 21.98 -11.17 -7.94
CA SER A 242 23.32 -11.79 -7.92
C SER A 242 23.56 -12.76 -6.75
N LEU A 243 22.56 -13.04 -5.93
CA LEU A 243 22.64 -13.92 -4.77
C LEU A 243 21.91 -15.25 -5.00
N ILE A 244 22.02 -16.18 -4.05
CA ILE A 244 21.66 -17.62 -4.21
C ILE A 244 20.18 -17.89 -4.57
N LYS A 245 19.26 -17.01 -4.20
CA LYS A 245 17.83 -17.07 -4.54
C LYS A 245 17.43 -15.95 -5.51
N GLY A 246 18.41 -15.42 -6.26
CA GLY A 246 18.23 -14.27 -7.13
C GLY A 246 16.95 -14.30 -7.95
N TYR A 247 16.15 -13.22 -7.83
CA TYR A 247 14.93 -13.05 -8.59
C TYR A 247 14.94 -11.65 -9.24
N ASN A 248 14.87 -11.62 -10.57
CA ASN A 248 15.07 -10.39 -11.33
C ASN A 248 14.04 -9.31 -10.97
N GLY A 249 14.54 -8.12 -10.67
CA GLY A 249 13.74 -6.96 -10.24
C GLY A 249 13.59 -6.81 -8.73
N VAL A 250 14.02 -7.80 -7.91
CA VAL A 250 14.07 -7.63 -6.44
C VAL A 250 15.19 -6.69 -6.06
N ASP A 251 14.87 -5.67 -5.23
CA ASP A 251 15.77 -4.59 -4.84
C ASP A 251 15.68 -4.21 -3.33
N GLY A 252 14.92 -4.98 -2.55
CA GLY A 252 14.75 -4.72 -1.11
C GLY A 252 13.91 -5.83 -0.45
N LEU A 253 13.57 -5.76 0.81
CA LEU A 253 13.94 -4.81 1.85
C LEU A 253 14.70 -5.49 2.99
N LYS A 254 13.98 -6.25 3.86
CA LYS A 254 14.57 -6.71 5.14
C LYS A 254 14.17 -8.13 5.51
N THR A 255 15.13 -8.92 5.94
CA THR A 255 14.93 -10.23 6.56
C THR A 255 14.85 -10.13 8.08
N GLY A 256 14.20 -11.12 8.70
CA GLY A 256 14.18 -11.28 10.15
C GLY A 256 14.26 -12.76 10.54
N SER A 257 14.95 -13.08 11.64
CA SER A 257 14.97 -14.40 12.26
C SER A 257 15.29 -14.30 13.73
N THR A 258 14.46 -14.91 14.56
CA THR A 258 14.69 -15.28 15.97
C THR A 258 14.02 -16.63 16.20
N ASP A 259 14.24 -17.25 17.35
CA ASP A 259 13.56 -18.51 17.70
C ASP A 259 12.04 -18.35 17.71
N LEU A 260 11.52 -17.25 18.24
CA LEU A 260 10.08 -16.95 18.27
C LEU A 260 9.54 -16.60 16.88
N ALA A 261 10.27 -15.76 16.16
CA ALA A 261 9.84 -15.26 14.83
C ALA A 261 9.89 -16.35 13.75
N GLY A 262 10.68 -17.42 13.93
CA GLY A 262 11.02 -18.29 12.81
C GLY A 262 11.81 -17.50 11.74
N ASN A 263 11.40 -17.62 10.48
CA ASN A 263 12.05 -16.89 9.39
C ASN A 263 11.06 -16.01 8.67
N CYS A 264 11.39 -14.71 8.59
CA CYS A 264 10.55 -13.65 8.04
C CYS A 264 11.28 -12.92 6.92
N PHE A 265 10.51 -12.37 5.98
CA PHE A 265 11.05 -11.51 4.93
C PHE A 265 10.01 -10.49 4.45
N THR A 266 10.43 -9.25 4.38
CA THR A 266 9.75 -8.20 3.62
C THR A 266 10.52 -7.98 2.34
N GLY A 267 9.93 -8.34 1.21
CA GLY A 267 10.52 -8.19 -0.11
C GLY A 267 9.84 -7.11 -0.93
N THR A 268 10.57 -6.43 -1.80
CA THR A 268 10.00 -5.59 -2.85
C THR A 268 10.63 -5.91 -4.20
N ILE A 269 9.82 -5.79 -5.24
CA ILE A 269 10.20 -6.10 -6.61
C ILE A 269 9.58 -5.08 -7.56
N LYS A 270 10.33 -4.69 -8.59
CA LYS A 270 9.81 -3.86 -9.69
C LYS A 270 9.98 -4.59 -11.02
N GLN A 271 8.87 -4.75 -11.75
CA GLN A 271 8.87 -5.23 -13.14
C GLN A 271 7.99 -4.29 -13.98
N GLY A 272 8.59 -3.69 -15.01
CA GLY A 272 7.94 -2.63 -15.79
C GLY A 272 7.50 -1.48 -14.89
N ASP A 273 6.22 -1.09 -15.00
CA ASP A 273 5.63 0.00 -14.21
C ASP A 273 4.99 -0.48 -12.89
N THR A 274 5.06 -1.77 -12.57
CA THR A 274 4.47 -2.32 -11.37
C THR A 274 5.55 -2.63 -10.34
N ARG A 275 5.36 -2.12 -9.11
CA ARG A 275 6.13 -2.47 -7.93
C ARG A 275 5.24 -3.19 -6.93
N LEU A 276 5.70 -4.33 -6.42
CA LEU A 276 5.02 -5.09 -5.39
C LEU A 276 5.82 -5.10 -4.09
N ILE A 277 5.11 -5.17 -2.98
CA ILE A 277 5.65 -5.43 -1.63
C ILE A 277 5.04 -6.75 -1.15
N SER A 278 5.88 -7.66 -0.68
CA SER A 278 5.44 -8.88 0.01
C SER A 278 5.94 -8.90 1.43
N VAL A 279 5.14 -9.40 2.35
CA VAL A 279 5.57 -9.75 3.71
C VAL A 279 5.24 -11.22 3.93
N VAL A 280 6.23 -11.97 4.37
CA VAL A 280 6.12 -13.39 4.74
C VAL A 280 6.68 -13.53 6.15
N MET A 281 5.87 -14.07 7.07
CA MET A 281 6.23 -14.19 8.49
C MET A 281 6.11 -15.62 8.97
N LYS A 282 7.11 -16.02 9.77
CA LYS A 282 7.14 -17.30 10.48
C LYS A 282 7.07 -18.50 9.54
N THR A 283 8.03 -18.59 8.61
CA THR A 283 8.30 -19.80 7.81
C THR A 283 9.29 -20.72 8.54
N ASP A 284 9.26 -22.00 8.20
CA ASP A 284 10.06 -23.03 8.90
C ASP A 284 11.57 -22.89 8.67
N THR A 285 12.00 -22.42 7.50
CA THR A 285 13.42 -22.35 7.15
C THR A 285 13.82 -21.00 6.57
N ARG A 286 15.13 -20.70 6.62
CA ARG A 286 15.68 -19.48 5.99
C ARG A 286 15.44 -19.42 4.49
N LEU A 287 15.40 -20.55 3.80
CA LEU A 287 15.13 -20.60 2.36
C LEU A 287 13.64 -20.47 2.07
N ALA A 288 12.80 -21.09 2.89
CA ALA A 288 11.35 -21.09 2.70
C ALA A 288 10.77 -19.66 2.62
N ARG A 289 11.27 -18.70 3.42
CA ARG A 289 10.79 -17.31 3.35
C ARG A 289 10.96 -16.68 1.96
N PHE A 290 12.00 -17.04 1.22
CA PHE A 290 12.26 -16.57 -0.14
C PHE A 290 11.40 -17.33 -1.17
N ASP A 291 11.24 -18.63 -0.99
CA ASP A 291 10.43 -19.47 -1.88
C ASP A 291 8.94 -19.06 -1.78
N GLU A 292 8.45 -18.76 -0.58
CA GLU A 292 7.09 -18.28 -0.38
C GLU A 292 6.91 -16.83 -0.91
N THR A 293 7.92 -15.98 -0.74
CA THR A 293 7.94 -14.63 -1.36
C THR A 293 7.89 -14.70 -2.88
N LYS A 294 8.65 -15.63 -3.49
CA LYS A 294 8.62 -15.85 -4.94
C LYS A 294 7.22 -16.22 -5.41
N LYS A 295 6.53 -17.13 -4.71
CA LYS A 295 5.14 -17.50 -5.04
C LYS A 295 4.20 -16.30 -5.01
N LEU A 296 4.35 -15.42 -4.01
CA LEU A 296 3.56 -14.18 -3.93
C LEU A 296 3.83 -13.25 -5.11
N PHE A 297 5.09 -13.05 -5.50
CA PHE A 297 5.44 -12.21 -6.64
C PHE A 297 4.94 -12.81 -7.96
N ASP A 298 5.17 -14.11 -8.18
CA ASP A 298 4.66 -14.82 -9.35
C ASP A 298 3.13 -14.70 -9.45
N PHE A 299 2.42 -14.89 -8.34
CA PHE A 299 0.97 -14.73 -8.26
C PHE A 299 0.54 -13.30 -8.60
N GLY A 300 1.23 -12.30 -8.04
CA GLY A 300 0.93 -10.89 -8.30
C GLY A 300 1.04 -10.56 -9.78
N PHE A 301 2.17 -10.87 -10.41
CA PHE A 301 2.40 -10.57 -11.83
C PHE A 301 1.56 -11.43 -12.79
N ALA A 302 1.22 -12.66 -12.41
CA ALA A 302 0.39 -13.52 -13.25
C ALA A 302 -1.09 -13.07 -13.26
N ASN A 303 -1.61 -12.62 -12.12
CA ASN A 303 -3.05 -12.40 -11.93
C ASN A 303 -3.46 -10.93 -11.94
N PHE A 304 -2.51 -10.00 -11.85
CA PHE A 304 -2.82 -8.57 -11.78
C PHE A 304 -2.04 -7.79 -12.84
N GLU A 305 -2.59 -6.65 -13.23
CA GLU A 305 -1.97 -5.73 -14.17
C GLU A 305 -2.35 -4.30 -13.84
N LYS A 306 -1.46 -3.35 -14.20
CA LYS A 306 -1.75 -1.92 -14.04
C LYS A 306 -2.54 -1.44 -15.24
N GLU A 307 -3.72 -0.90 -15.00
CA GLU A 307 -4.64 -0.41 -16.02
C GLU A 307 -5.10 1.01 -15.73
N GLN A 308 -5.24 1.79 -16.79
CA GLN A 308 -5.94 3.06 -16.70
C GLN A 308 -7.46 2.77 -16.69
N ILE A 309 -8.08 3.01 -15.53
CA ILE A 309 -9.52 2.80 -15.32
C ILE A 309 -10.32 4.01 -15.83
N LEU A 310 -9.83 5.21 -15.54
CA LEU A 310 -10.49 6.44 -15.97
C LEU A 310 -9.49 7.35 -16.70
N PRO A 311 -9.87 7.87 -17.89
CA PRO A 311 -9.07 8.91 -18.53
C PRO A 311 -9.25 10.26 -17.80
N LYS A 312 -8.37 11.21 -18.11
CA LYS A 312 -8.56 12.62 -17.76
C LYS A 312 -9.84 13.14 -18.40
N ASN A 313 -10.54 14.05 -17.73
CA ASN A 313 -11.81 14.62 -18.17
C ASN A 313 -12.97 13.59 -18.34
N TYR A 314 -12.86 12.45 -17.66
CA TYR A 314 -13.94 11.46 -17.65
C TYR A 314 -15.16 12.00 -16.90
N GLN A 315 -16.35 11.80 -17.48
CA GLN A 315 -17.65 12.13 -16.88
C GLN A 315 -18.39 10.86 -16.50
N VAL A 316 -18.75 10.71 -15.22
CA VAL A 316 -19.50 9.53 -14.76
C VAL A 316 -20.87 9.51 -15.40
N LYS A 317 -21.24 8.39 -16.03
CA LYS A 317 -22.58 8.20 -16.61
C LYS A 317 -23.65 8.41 -15.53
N GLY A 318 -24.62 9.27 -15.80
CA GLY A 318 -25.67 9.66 -14.83
C GLY A 318 -25.29 10.77 -13.85
N ASN A 319 -24.01 11.19 -13.79
CA ASN A 319 -23.51 12.24 -12.89
C ASN A 319 -22.55 13.19 -13.65
N LYS A 320 -22.97 13.69 -14.80
CA LYS A 320 -22.17 14.58 -15.65
C LYS A 320 -22.21 16.04 -15.19
N THR A 321 -23.21 16.38 -14.41
CA THR A 321 -23.45 17.72 -13.85
C THR A 321 -23.71 17.65 -12.36
N VAL A 322 -23.51 18.78 -11.68
CA VAL A 322 -23.91 19.02 -10.29
C VAL A 322 -24.80 20.26 -10.26
N SER A 323 -25.92 20.17 -9.53
CA SER A 323 -26.87 21.29 -9.37
C SER A 323 -26.22 22.45 -8.63
N ILE A 324 -26.59 23.67 -9.00
CA ILE A 324 -26.12 24.92 -8.41
C ILE A 324 -27.28 25.81 -8.00
N VAL A 325 -27.26 26.26 -6.75
CA VAL A 325 -28.15 27.32 -6.27
C VAL A 325 -27.51 28.71 -6.42
N LYS A 326 -28.33 29.71 -6.60
CA LYS A 326 -27.94 31.14 -6.76
C LYS A 326 -27.05 31.42 -7.99
N GLY A 327 -26.86 30.46 -8.89
CA GLY A 327 -26.08 30.63 -10.12
C GLY A 327 -26.87 31.19 -11.29
N LYS A 328 -26.17 31.75 -12.30
CA LYS A 328 -26.80 32.08 -13.61
C LYS A 328 -27.31 30.79 -14.27
N GLU A 329 -26.49 29.72 -14.23
CA GLU A 329 -26.86 28.36 -14.64
C GLU A 329 -27.36 27.58 -13.41
N LYS A 330 -28.26 26.58 -13.67
CA LYS A 330 -28.76 25.69 -12.60
C LYS A 330 -27.87 24.49 -12.33
N GLU A 331 -26.93 24.23 -13.23
CA GLU A 331 -26.02 23.08 -13.20
C GLU A 331 -24.62 23.46 -13.68
N VAL A 332 -23.61 22.77 -13.21
CA VAL A 332 -22.24 22.84 -13.73
C VAL A 332 -21.77 21.46 -14.17
N LYS A 333 -21.11 21.39 -15.33
CA LYS A 333 -20.47 20.15 -15.79
C LYS A 333 -19.26 19.84 -14.96
N VAL A 334 -19.07 18.55 -14.67
CA VAL A 334 -17.97 18.03 -13.85
C VAL A 334 -17.27 16.88 -14.55
N ALA A 335 -15.96 16.74 -14.29
CA ALA A 335 -15.14 15.67 -14.86
C ALA A 335 -13.94 15.37 -13.94
N THR A 336 -13.26 14.24 -14.18
CA THR A 336 -12.02 13.90 -13.48
C THR A 336 -10.93 14.93 -13.80
N LYS A 337 -10.22 15.36 -12.79
CA LYS A 337 -9.07 16.26 -12.88
C LYS A 337 -7.88 15.58 -13.54
N GLU A 338 -7.56 14.36 -13.07
CA GLU A 338 -6.45 13.56 -13.57
C GLU A 338 -6.93 12.14 -13.93
N PRO A 339 -6.19 11.43 -14.79
CA PRO A 339 -6.51 10.03 -15.06
C PRO A 339 -6.33 9.19 -13.79
N LEU A 340 -7.02 8.07 -13.71
CA LEU A 340 -6.87 7.12 -12.62
C LEU A 340 -6.38 5.78 -13.18
N SER A 341 -5.16 5.41 -12.80
CA SER A 341 -4.61 4.08 -13.04
C SER A 341 -4.49 3.33 -11.72
N MET A 342 -4.68 2.03 -11.73
CA MET A 342 -4.53 1.18 -10.56
C MET A 342 -4.23 -0.26 -10.97
N VAL A 343 -3.71 -1.05 -10.05
CA VAL A 343 -3.53 -2.49 -10.24
C VAL A 343 -4.88 -3.18 -10.05
N ILE A 344 -5.29 -3.95 -11.05
CA ILE A 344 -6.56 -4.68 -11.11
C ILE A 344 -6.32 -6.15 -11.43
N LYS A 345 -7.32 -6.99 -11.21
CA LYS A 345 -7.28 -8.38 -11.68
C LYS A 345 -7.27 -8.41 -13.21
N ARG A 346 -6.36 -9.21 -13.76
CA ARG A 346 -6.16 -9.33 -15.21
C ARG A 346 -7.43 -9.79 -15.91
N GLY A 347 -7.81 -9.06 -16.95
CA GLY A 347 -9.01 -9.36 -17.73
C GLY A 347 -10.34 -9.04 -17.04
N GLU A 348 -10.33 -8.40 -15.87
CA GLU A 348 -11.53 -8.05 -15.11
C GLU A 348 -11.83 -6.54 -15.07
N LYS A 349 -11.27 -5.75 -15.98
CA LYS A 349 -11.42 -4.28 -16.00
C LYS A 349 -12.88 -3.83 -15.87
N GLU A 350 -13.79 -4.55 -16.53
CA GLU A 350 -15.22 -4.24 -16.51
C GLU A 350 -15.88 -4.40 -15.14
N ASN A 351 -15.22 -5.10 -14.19
CA ASN A 351 -15.71 -5.26 -12.83
C ASN A 351 -15.31 -4.08 -11.91
N TYR A 352 -14.48 -3.17 -12.39
CA TYR A 352 -14.04 -1.99 -11.64
C TYR A 352 -14.88 -0.78 -12.02
N LYS A 353 -15.90 -0.45 -11.21
CA LYS A 353 -16.93 0.56 -11.53
C LYS A 353 -16.64 1.89 -10.82
N PRO A 354 -16.69 3.01 -11.56
CA PRO A 354 -16.54 4.33 -10.96
C PRO A 354 -17.79 4.72 -10.17
N LYS A 355 -17.61 5.20 -8.95
CA LYS A 355 -18.64 5.77 -8.11
C LYS A 355 -18.27 7.20 -7.73
N PHE A 356 -19.10 8.15 -8.14
CA PHE A 356 -18.92 9.55 -7.80
C PHE A 356 -19.40 9.82 -6.38
N VAL A 357 -18.58 10.50 -5.60
CA VAL A 357 -18.85 10.92 -4.22
C VAL A 357 -18.64 12.43 -4.12
N LEU A 358 -19.71 13.16 -3.85
CA LEU A 358 -19.68 14.61 -3.64
C LEU A 358 -19.00 14.97 -2.30
N ASP A 359 -18.29 16.08 -2.28
CA ASP A 359 -17.74 16.64 -1.04
C ASP A 359 -18.84 17.37 -0.27
N LYS A 360 -19.41 16.69 0.72
CA LYS A 360 -20.50 17.22 1.55
C LYS A 360 -20.21 18.56 2.20
N LYS A 361 -18.93 18.92 2.43
CA LYS A 361 -18.55 20.20 3.04
C LYS A 361 -18.78 21.38 2.10
N LYS A 362 -18.85 21.14 0.80
CA LYS A 362 -19.06 22.15 -0.26
C LYS A 362 -20.50 22.22 -0.75
N MET A 363 -21.35 21.34 -0.25
CA MET A 363 -22.73 21.21 -0.68
C MET A 363 -23.69 21.85 0.33
N THR A 364 -24.83 22.32 -0.18
CA THR A 364 -26.01 22.60 0.63
C THR A 364 -26.56 21.31 1.25
N LYS A 365 -27.53 21.41 2.14
CA LYS A 365 -28.23 20.23 2.70
C LYS A 365 -28.89 19.36 1.62
N ASP A 366 -29.25 19.95 0.49
CA ASP A 366 -29.89 19.28 -0.63
C ASP A 366 -28.87 18.74 -1.67
N GLY A 367 -27.57 18.81 -1.38
CA GLY A 367 -26.51 18.29 -2.24
C GLY A 367 -26.16 19.17 -3.45
N GLU A 368 -26.42 20.47 -3.37
CA GLU A 368 -26.19 21.44 -4.42
C GLU A 368 -24.97 22.32 -4.12
N LEU A 369 -24.26 22.77 -5.13
CA LEU A 369 -23.23 23.81 -5.00
C LEU A 369 -23.88 25.18 -4.87
N THR A 370 -23.16 26.13 -4.28
CA THR A 370 -23.60 27.54 -4.20
C THR A 370 -22.73 28.43 -5.09
N ALA A 371 -23.33 29.16 -6.04
CA ALA A 371 -22.60 30.11 -6.87
C ALA A 371 -22.06 31.31 -6.07
N PRO A 372 -20.91 31.90 -6.48
CA PRO A 372 -20.16 31.60 -7.70
C PRO A 372 -19.29 30.34 -7.58
N VAL A 373 -19.12 29.60 -8.67
CA VAL A 373 -18.25 28.42 -8.78
C VAL A 373 -17.24 28.67 -9.89
N LYS A 374 -15.96 28.40 -9.62
CA LYS A 374 -14.87 28.58 -10.61
C LYS A 374 -14.61 27.28 -11.38
N LYS A 375 -14.15 27.41 -12.63
CA LYS A 375 -13.60 26.27 -13.38
C LYS A 375 -12.42 25.67 -12.63
N GLY A 376 -12.34 24.33 -12.55
CA GLY A 376 -11.28 23.59 -11.86
C GLY A 376 -11.52 23.46 -10.34
N GLU A 377 -12.64 23.90 -9.83
CA GLU A 377 -12.98 23.75 -8.41
C GLU A 377 -13.32 22.28 -8.10
N VAL A 378 -12.67 21.71 -7.08
CA VAL A 378 -12.91 20.34 -6.64
C VAL A 378 -14.29 20.27 -5.96
N VAL A 379 -15.15 19.38 -6.45
CA VAL A 379 -16.53 19.19 -5.96
C VAL A 379 -16.77 17.80 -5.36
N GLY A 380 -15.80 16.93 -5.46
CA GLY A 380 -15.87 15.57 -4.95
C GLY A 380 -14.74 14.70 -5.51
N HIS A 381 -14.94 13.40 -5.46
CA HIS A 381 -14.00 12.42 -6.01
C HIS A 381 -14.74 11.23 -6.60
N ILE A 382 -14.07 10.52 -7.52
CA ILE A 382 -14.51 9.20 -7.96
C ILE A 382 -13.66 8.16 -7.24
N LYS A 383 -14.31 7.19 -6.61
CA LYS A 383 -13.70 5.95 -6.12
C LYS A 383 -14.08 4.80 -7.05
N ILE A 384 -13.21 3.80 -7.14
CA ILE A 384 -13.49 2.57 -7.89
C ILE A 384 -14.00 1.51 -6.92
N GLU A 385 -15.12 0.90 -7.25
CA GLU A 385 -15.70 -0.25 -6.53
C GLU A 385 -15.55 -1.50 -7.40
N TYR A 386 -15.00 -2.57 -6.81
CA TYR A 386 -14.94 -3.87 -7.48
C TYR A 386 -16.27 -4.61 -7.33
N THR A 387 -16.82 -5.08 -8.43
CA THR A 387 -18.13 -5.75 -8.50
C THR A 387 -18.04 -7.21 -9.02
N GLY A 388 -16.82 -7.74 -9.15
CA GLY A 388 -16.58 -9.11 -9.58
C GLY A 388 -16.85 -10.14 -8.48
N SER A 389 -16.75 -11.42 -8.81
CA SER A 389 -17.03 -12.54 -7.89
C SER A 389 -15.86 -12.90 -6.96
N GLY A 390 -14.67 -12.36 -7.19
CA GLY A 390 -13.50 -12.64 -6.38
C GLY A 390 -13.38 -11.73 -5.16
N GLU A 391 -12.53 -12.13 -4.20
CA GLU A 391 -12.25 -11.31 -3.02
C GLU A 391 -11.57 -9.99 -3.39
N ASP A 392 -12.01 -8.91 -2.75
CA ASP A 392 -11.37 -7.61 -2.74
C ASP A 392 -10.95 -7.28 -1.30
N TYR A 393 -9.66 -7.39 -1.05
CA TYR A 393 -9.08 -7.14 0.28
C TYR A 393 -8.95 -5.65 0.63
N GLY A 394 -9.32 -4.74 -0.27
CA GLY A 394 -9.19 -3.30 -0.06
C GLY A 394 -7.76 -2.78 -0.13
N TYR A 395 -7.46 -1.82 0.74
CA TYR A 395 -6.17 -1.13 0.78
C TYR A 395 -5.55 -1.21 2.17
N LEU A 396 -4.22 -1.06 2.26
CA LEU A 396 -3.49 -1.07 3.53
C LEU A 396 -3.99 0.00 4.50
N LEU A 397 -4.22 1.20 3.99
CA LEU A 397 -4.65 2.36 4.77
C LEU A 397 -6.06 2.78 4.36
N ASN A 398 -6.95 2.90 5.34
CA ASN A 398 -8.29 3.44 5.13
C ASN A 398 -8.20 4.93 4.80
N GLY A 399 -8.70 5.32 3.64
CA GLY A 399 -8.71 6.73 3.22
C GLY A 399 -7.59 7.12 2.26
N ASP A 400 -6.73 6.19 1.86
CA ASP A 400 -5.70 6.47 0.86
C ASP A 400 -6.34 7.00 -0.44
N THR A 401 -5.78 8.09 -0.95
CA THR A 401 -6.30 8.81 -2.12
C THR A 401 -6.01 8.07 -3.42
N LYS A 402 -5.18 7.06 -3.39
CA LYS A 402 -4.63 6.39 -4.57
C LYS A 402 -5.57 5.41 -5.31
N GLY A 403 -6.74 5.13 -4.81
CA GLY A 403 -7.83 4.49 -5.56
C GLY A 403 -8.92 5.48 -5.98
N LYS A 404 -8.62 6.81 -5.94
CA LYS A 404 -9.57 7.89 -6.17
C LYS A 404 -8.96 8.95 -7.07
N THR A 405 -9.81 9.67 -7.81
CA THR A 405 -9.42 10.87 -8.54
C THR A 405 -10.37 12.01 -8.21
N GLU A 406 -9.85 13.24 -8.10
CA GLU A 406 -10.67 14.42 -7.86
C GLU A 406 -11.60 14.67 -9.05
N VAL A 407 -12.80 15.11 -8.74
CA VAL A 407 -13.77 15.61 -9.71
C VAL A 407 -13.84 17.11 -9.59
N VAL A 408 -13.66 17.78 -10.71
CA VAL A 408 -13.64 19.24 -10.80
C VAL A 408 -14.71 19.77 -11.76
N THR A 409 -15.11 21.00 -11.54
CA THR A 409 -15.95 21.75 -12.48
C THR A 409 -15.21 22.03 -13.78
N THR A 410 -15.84 21.85 -14.93
CA THR A 410 -15.25 22.09 -16.25
C THR A 410 -15.47 23.52 -16.77
N GLN A 411 -16.33 24.29 -16.11
CA GLN A 411 -16.67 25.67 -16.42
C GLN A 411 -16.92 26.47 -15.12
N SER A 412 -16.88 27.79 -15.22
CA SER A 412 -17.30 28.69 -14.14
C SER A 412 -18.79 28.99 -14.24
N VAL A 413 -19.43 29.18 -13.08
CA VAL A 413 -20.82 29.64 -12.98
C VAL A 413 -20.86 30.86 -12.10
N GLU A 414 -21.27 31.99 -12.64
CA GLU A 414 -21.40 33.25 -11.92
C GLU A 414 -22.68 33.27 -11.07
N LYS A 415 -22.68 34.10 -10.03
CA LYS A 415 -23.88 34.35 -9.25
C LYS A 415 -24.92 35.08 -10.08
N ALA A 416 -26.16 34.64 -10.04
CA ALA A 416 -27.29 35.35 -10.65
C ALA A 416 -27.53 36.68 -9.93
N ASN A 417 -28.02 37.70 -10.67
CA ASN A 417 -28.41 38.95 -10.06
C ASN A 417 -29.69 38.76 -9.18
N TRP A 418 -29.90 39.65 -8.27
CA TRP A 418 -30.99 39.57 -7.30
C TRP A 418 -32.39 39.45 -7.99
N PHE A 419 -32.60 40.09 -9.15
CA PHE A 419 -33.86 40.10 -9.86
C PHE A 419 -34.18 38.69 -10.44
N VAL A 420 -33.19 38.01 -11.02
CA VAL A 420 -33.35 36.62 -11.50
C VAL A 420 -33.60 35.67 -10.32
N LEU A 421 -32.96 35.87 -9.18
CA LEU A 421 -33.20 35.05 -8.00
C LEU A 421 -34.63 35.27 -7.43
N ALA A 422 -35.13 36.51 -7.43
CA ALA A 422 -36.47 36.83 -7.01
C ALA A 422 -37.53 36.20 -7.94
N LEU A 423 -37.34 36.32 -9.25
CA LEU A 423 -38.21 35.67 -10.26
C LEU A 423 -38.25 34.14 -10.13
N ARG A 424 -37.11 33.51 -9.89
CA ARG A 424 -37.05 32.05 -9.64
C ARG A 424 -37.75 31.65 -8.34
N GLY A 425 -37.66 32.49 -7.28
CA GLY A 425 -38.38 32.28 -6.03
C GLY A 425 -39.89 32.33 -6.21
N VAL A 426 -40.38 33.33 -6.96
CA VAL A 426 -41.82 33.51 -7.29
C VAL A 426 -42.29 32.34 -8.15
N GLY A 427 -41.53 31.97 -9.20
CA GLY A 427 -41.86 30.83 -10.08
C GLY A 427 -41.91 29.48 -9.35
N GLY A 428 -40.99 29.26 -8.38
CA GLY A 428 -41.00 28.07 -7.51
C GLY A 428 -42.21 28.02 -6.59
N PHE A 429 -42.63 29.18 -6.04
CA PHE A 429 -43.83 29.29 -5.20
C PHE A 429 -45.11 28.94 -5.99
N PHE A 430 -45.28 29.48 -7.17
CA PHE A 430 -46.46 29.16 -8.01
C PHE A 430 -46.43 27.72 -8.54
N GLY A 431 -45.23 27.20 -8.87
CA GLY A 431 -45.06 25.78 -9.26
C GLY A 431 -45.41 24.81 -8.13
N GLY A 432 -45.02 25.14 -6.89
CA GLY A 432 -45.40 24.36 -5.71
C GLY A 432 -46.91 24.39 -5.39
N LEU A 433 -47.54 25.54 -5.57
CA LEU A 433 -49.02 25.68 -5.45
C LEU A 433 -49.75 24.87 -6.51
N TRP A 434 -49.26 24.88 -7.78
CA TRP A 434 -49.85 24.12 -8.86
C TRP A 434 -49.72 22.61 -8.69
N SER A 435 -48.53 22.13 -8.30
CA SER A 435 -48.33 20.70 -8.00
C SER A 435 -49.18 20.25 -6.82
N GLY A 436 -49.28 21.04 -5.74
CA GLY A 436 -50.13 20.76 -4.60
C GLY A 436 -51.64 20.71 -4.97
N ALA A 437 -52.09 21.60 -5.87
CA ALA A 437 -53.45 21.58 -6.38
C ALA A 437 -53.73 20.35 -7.26
N VAL A 438 -52.77 19.95 -8.10
CA VAL A 438 -52.88 18.75 -8.94
C VAL A 438 -52.91 17.46 -8.09
N ASP A 439 -52.06 17.39 -7.04
CA ASP A 439 -52.03 16.23 -6.14
C ASP A 439 -53.30 16.14 -5.27
N MET A 440 -53.87 17.31 -4.88
CA MET A 440 -55.16 17.36 -4.20
C MET A 440 -56.28 16.87 -5.10
N VAL A 441 -56.32 17.28 -6.37
CA VAL A 441 -57.32 16.79 -7.33
C VAL A 441 -57.17 15.30 -7.59
N LYS A 442 -55.91 14.78 -7.72
CA LYS A 442 -55.66 13.33 -7.85
C LYS A 442 -56.06 12.50 -6.63
N SER A 443 -56.11 13.11 -5.46
CA SER A 443 -56.55 12.42 -4.24
C SER A 443 -58.06 12.32 -4.10
N TRP A 444 -58.82 12.94 -5.01
CA TRP A 444 -60.27 12.92 -5.02
C TRP A 444 -60.83 11.93 -6.04
N PHE A 445 -59.94 11.30 -6.82
CA PHE A 445 -60.27 10.23 -7.77
C PHE A 445 -59.37 9.02 -7.50
#